data_25bc2a27a9873888d9e5738fdbe3a61f
#
_entry.id   25bc2a27a9873888d9e5738fdbe3a61f
#
_cell.length_a   1.000
_cell.length_b   1.000
_cell.length_c   1.000
_cell.angle_alpha   90.00
_cell.angle_beta   90.00
_cell.angle_gamma   90.00
#
_symmetry.space_group_name_H-M   'P 1'
#
loop_
_entity.id
_entity.type
_entity.pdbx_description
1 polymer ?
#
loop_
_entity_poly.entity_id
_entity_poly.type
_entity_poly.pdbx_seq_one_letter_code
_entity_poly.pdbx_strand_id
1 'polypeptide(L)'
;RVVMVNATTGECTDLAIDDVPQWVDRAYPAELLIQQYNWSGKYQDGWLNSWLGQKNVVQTTPGTDGNVGYNYIAKDDDVWVYTGVTSATADNSIVGFVLVNQRTAESHYYPVAGATEESAMQSAEGAVQNLRYSATFPILINVSEQPTYFMALKDNAGTVKKFAMVDIQHYQNVATGDTVAETQKSYHAMLATSGALSTDAAEANMEEATGVIRSMTQAVM
;
A
#
# COMPACT_ATOMS: atom_id res chain seq x y z
N ARG A 1 10.82 14.39 19.63
CA ARG A 1 11.37 15.71 19.23
C ARG A 1 11.89 15.61 17.81
N VAL A 2 11.88 16.72 17.10
CA VAL A 2 12.39 16.86 15.73
C VAL A 2 13.51 17.90 15.73
N VAL A 3 14.62 17.58 15.09
CA VAL A 3 15.70 18.55 14.87
C VAL A 3 15.65 19.00 13.42
N MET A 4 15.37 20.28 13.24
CA MET A 4 15.43 20.92 11.91
C MET A 4 16.80 21.54 11.69
N VAL A 5 17.40 21.24 10.56
CA VAL A 5 18.72 21.78 10.19
C VAL A 5 18.57 22.64 8.94
N ASN A 6 18.98 23.91 9.04
CA ASN A 6 19.08 24.77 7.86
C ASN A 6 20.29 24.33 7.02
N ALA A 7 20.04 23.78 5.84
CA ALA A 7 21.09 23.25 4.98
C ALA A 7 22.07 24.33 4.45
N THR A 8 21.68 25.62 4.50
CA THR A 8 22.54 26.72 4.05
C THR A 8 23.43 27.27 5.16
N THR A 9 22.88 27.41 6.37
CA THR A 9 23.58 28.04 7.50
C THR A 9 24.15 27.02 8.51
N GLY A 10 23.66 25.79 8.51
CA GLY A 10 23.98 24.77 9.52
C GLY A 10 23.28 24.99 10.86
N GLU A 11 22.42 25.99 10.98
CA GLU A 11 21.66 26.27 12.20
C GLU A 11 20.70 25.11 12.50
N CYS A 12 20.70 24.64 13.77
CA CYS A 12 19.86 23.55 14.24
C CYS A 12 18.78 24.10 15.18
N THR A 13 17.54 23.72 14.94
CA THR A 13 16.41 24.04 15.82
C THR A 13 15.80 22.75 16.34
N ASP A 14 15.74 22.60 17.67
CA ASP A 14 15.13 21.44 18.35
C ASP A 14 13.69 21.76 18.73
N LEU A 15 12.73 21.03 18.14
CA LEU A 15 11.29 21.27 18.29
C LEU A 15 10.61 20.13 19.06
N ALA A 16 9.64 20.46 19.91
CA ALA A 16 8.67 19.49 20.36
C ALA A 16 7.82 19.04 19.16
N ILE A 17 7.22 17.85 19.23
CA ILE A 17 6.48 17.31 18.09
C ILE A 17 5.29 18.20 17.71
N ASP A 18 4.63 18.79 18.68
CA ASP A 18 3.48 19.68 18.51
C ASP A 18 3.86 21.04 17.91
N ASP A 19 5.15 21.41 17.97
CA ASP A 19 5.70 22.66 17.45
C ASP A 19 6.28 22.51 16.04
N VAL A 20 6.23 21.30 15.46
CA VAL A 20 6.75 21.04 14.11
C VAL A 20 5.86 21.74 13.08
N PRO A 21 6.44 22.57 12.19
CA PRO A 21 5.66 23.27 11.16
C PRO A 21 4.86 22.33 10.29
N GLN A 22 3.66 22.76 9.86
CA GLN A 22 2.74 21.95 9.05
C GLN A 22 3.31 21.47 7.70
N TRP A 23 4.28 22.19 7.15
CA TRP A 23 4.93 21.80 5.90
C TRP A 23 5.93 20.62 6.06
N VAL A 24 6.13 20.14 7.30
CA VAL A 24 6.97 18.97 7.58
C VAL A 24 6.06 17.73 7.62
N ASP A 25 5.97 17.02 6.52
CA ASP A 25 5.07 15.85 6.38
C ASP A 25 5.57 14.60 7.08
N ARG A 26 6.88 14.55 7.44
CA ARG A 26 7.53 13.37 8.01
C ARG A 26 8.25 13.70 9.31
N ALA A 27 7.49 13.79 10.41
CA ALA A 27 8.04 13.94 11.77
C ALA A 27 8.44 12.58 12.37
N TYR A 28 7.78 11.51 11.95
CA TYR A 28 8.05 10.14 12.40
C TYR A 28 8.55 9.27 11.24
N PRO A 29 9.64 8.49 11.42
CA PRO A 29 10.04 7.45 10.47
C PRO A 29 8.97 6.35 10.35
N ALA A 30 8.78 5.82 9.13
CA ALA A 30 7.78 4.79 8.87
C ALA A 30 8.01 3.53 9.73
N GLU A 31 9.26 3.08 9.82
CA GLU A 31 9.63 1.89 10.58
C GLU A 31 9.29 2.02 12.07
N LEU A 32 9.46 3.24 12.65
CA LEU A 32 9.09 3.49 14.03
C LEU A 32 7.58 3.37 14.24
N LEU A 33 6.78 3.97 13.35
CA LEU A 33 5.31 3.91 13.42
C LEU A 33 4.80 2.47 13.30
N ILE A 34 5.35 1.70 12.38
CA ILE A 34 5.00 0.29 12.19
C ILE A 34 5.39 -0.54 13.42
N GLN A 35 6.58 -0.30 13.99
CA GLN A 35 7.01 -0.97 15.20
C GLN A 35 6.09 -0.65 16.40
N GLN A 36 5.68 0.60 16.56
CA GLN A 36 4.73 1.00 17.59
C GLN A 36 3.36 0.35 17.38
N TYR A 37 2.88 0.28 16.13
CA TYR A 37 1.65 -0.42 15.79
C TYR A 37 1.73 -1.91 16.15
N ASN A 38 2.83 -2.57 15.81
CA ASN A 38 3.07 -3.98 16.13
C ASN A 38 3.12 -4.23 17.65
N TRP A 39 3.73 -3.34 18.41
CA TRP A 39 3.70 -3.44 19.88
C TRP A 39 2.30 -3.28 20.43
N SER A 40 1.53 -2.32 19.94
CA SER A 40 0.12 -2.14 20.31
C SER A 40 -0.69 -3.40 19.99
N GLY A 41 -0.62 -3.90 18.78
CA GLY A 41 -1.32 -5.12 18.35
C GLY A 41 -0.92 -6.38 19.12
N LYS A 42 0.37 -6.49 19.50
CA LYS A 42 0.88 -7.62 20.26
C LYS A 42 0.42 -7.62 21.71
N TYR A 43 0.34 -6.45 22.34
CA TYR A 43 0.10 -6.34 23.80
C TYR A 43 -1.31 -5.84 24.14
N GLN A 44 -2.20 -5.68 23.17
CA GLN A 44 -3.56 -5.18 23.35
C GLN A 44 -4.35 -5.93 24.44
N ASP A 45 -4.25 -7.25 24.47
CA ASP A 45 -4.92 -8.10 25.49
C ASP A 45 -3.94 -8.59 26.59
N GLY A 46 -2.86 -7.85 26.81
CA GLY A 46 -1.88 -8.06 27.87
C GLY A 46 -0.73 -9.00 27.50
N TRP A 47 0.34 -8.93 28.31
CA TRP A 47 1.59 -9.67 28.08
C TRP A 47 1.43 -11.19 28.06
N LEU A 48 0.59 -11.73 28.95
CA LEU A 48 0.36 -13.19 29.00
C LEU A 48 -0.35 -13.71 27.75
N ASN A 49 -1.31 -12.94 27.21
CA ASN A 49 -1.99 -13.29 25.97
C ASN A 49 -1.05 -13.29 24.76
N SER A 50 -0.10 -12.35 24.71
CA SER A 50 0.88 -12.26 23.63
C SER A 50 1.79 -13.49 23.54
N TRP A 51 1.93 -14.24 24.63
CA TRP A 51 2.81 -15.43 24.73
C TRP A 51 2.05 -16.76 24.73
N LEU A 52 0.90 -16.84 25.40
CA LEU A 52 0.19 -18.12 25.61
C LEU A 52 -1.05 -18.32 24.70
N GLY A 53 -1.85 -17.28 24.51
CA GLY A 53 -3.14 -17.38 23.83
C GLY A 53 -3.16 -16.79 22.42
N GLN A 54 -2.39 -15.76 22.18
CA GLN A 54 -2.30 -14.99 20.92
C GLN A 54 -3.67 -14.59 20.34
N LYS A 55 -4.67 -14.48 21.20
CA LYS A 55 -6.01 -14.05 20.80
C LYS A 55 -5.99 -12.55 20.46
N ASN A 56 -6.54 -12.17 19.32
CA ASN A 56 -6.55 -10.79 18.81
C ASN A 56 -5.15 -10.19 18.61
N VAL A 57 -4.09 -10.98 18.61
CA VAL A 57 -2.75 -10.50 18.29
C VAL A 57 -2.66 -10.28 16.79
N VAL A 58 -2.38 -9.03 16.42
CA VAL A 58 -2.19 -8.61 15.03
C VAL A 58 -0.78 -8.06 14.85
N GLN A 59 -0.29 -8.17 13.64
CA GLN A 59 0.99 -7.62 13.22
C GLN A 59 0.91 -7.14 11.78
N THR A 60 1.79 -6.25 11.40
CA THR A 60 1.90 -5.81 10.00
C THR A 60 2.50 -6.91 9.14
N THR A 61 2.14 -6.94 7.86
CA THR A 61 2.71 -7.88 6.90
C THR A 61 4.19 -7.56 6.67
N PRO A 62 5.06 -8.57 6.57
CA PRO A 62 6.46 -8.35 6.26
C PRO A 62 6.63 -7.85 4.82
N GLY A 63 7.69 -7.11 4.58
CA GLY A 63 8.18 -6.82 3.24
C GLY A 63 9.09 -7.93 2.72
N THR A 64 9.66 -7.71 1.55
CA THR A 64 10.67 -8.60 0.98
C THR A 64 11.92 -8.66 1.85
N ASP A 65 12.58 -9.83 1.87
CA ASP A 65 13.85 -10.07 2.59
C ASP A 65 13.78 -9.84 4.11
N GLY A 66 12.60 -10.01 4.72
CA GLY A 66 12.41 -9.85 6.16
C GLY A 66 12.41 -8.40 6.65
N ASN A 67 12.44 -7.45 5.75
CA ASN A 67 12.27 -6.04 6.07
C ASN A 67 10.81 -5.73 6.39
N VAL A 68 10.57 -4.56 6.94
CA VAL A 68 9.21 -4.05 7.17
C VAL A 68 8.56 -3.74 5.82
N GLY A 69 7.36 -4.29 5.58
CA GLY A 69 6.59 -4.03 4.37
C GLY A 69 5.73 -2.79 4.52
N TYR A 70 5.96 -1.78 3.70
CA TYR A 70 5.12 -0.59 3.67
C TYR A 70 5.24 0.17 2.34
N ASN A 71 4.26 1.05 2.12
CA ASN A 71 4.28 2.03 1.04
C ASN A 71 3.74 3.37 1.57
N TYR A 72 3.80 4.41 0.77
CA TYR A 72 3.33 5.74 1.13
C TYR A 72 2.11 6.13 0.32
N ILE A 73 1.16 6.80 0.97
CA ILE A 73 -0.03 7.38 0.34
C ILE A 73 -0.10 8.86 0.75
N ALA A 74 -0.30 9.74 -0.22
CA ALA A 74 -0.65 11.14 0.05
C ALA A 74 -2.16 11.22 0.35
N LYS A 75 -2.52 11.77 1.51
CA LYS A 75 -3.90 11.93 1.93
C LYS A 75 -4.03 13.15 2.85
N ASP A 76 -5.00 14.02 2.56
CA ASP A 76 -5.31 15.22 3.35
C ASP A 76 -4.08 16.11 3.63
N ASP A 77 -3.28 16.35 2.58
CA ASP A 77 -2.04 17.16 2.60
C ASP A 77 -0.93 16.59 3.49
N ASP A 78 -1.01 15.32 3.87
CA ASP A 78 -0.02 14.61 4.68
C ASP A 78 0.49 13.35 3.98
N VAL A 79 1.63 12.84 4.43
CA VAL A 79 2.17 11.54 4.03
C VAL A 79 1.75 10.47 5.04
N TRP A 80 1.06 9.47 4.55
CA TRP A 80 0.62 8.32 5.34
C TRP A 80 1.39 7.06 4.95
N VAL A 81 1.78 6.29 5.95
CA VAL A 81 2.33 4.93 5.76
C VAL A 81 1.18 3.96 5.62
N TYR A 82 1.19 3.18 4.54
CA TYR A 82 0.30 2.04 4.31
C TYR A 82 1.05 0.75 4.63
N THR A 83 0.42 -0.19 5.33
CA THR A 83 0.87 -1.57 5.48
C THR A 83 -0.32 -2.50 5.76
N GLY A 84 -0.27 -3.71 5.24
CA GLY A 84 -1.25 -4.74 5.57
C GLY A 84 -1.11 -5.22 7.00
N VAL A 85 -2.18 -5.77 7.52
CA VAL A 85 -2.27 -6.34 8.87
C VAL A 85 -2.71 -7.78 8.78
N THR A 86 -1.96 -8.68 9.42
CA THR A 86 -2.30 -10.10 9.54
C THR A 86 -2.49 -10.47 11.00
N SER A 87 -3.27 -11.53 11.24
CA SER A 87 -3.37 -12.13 12.58
C SER A 87 -2.14 -13.00 12.85
N ALA A 88 -1.68 -13.09 14.09
CA ALA A 88 -0.60 -13.99 14.48
C ALA A 88 -0.90 -15.47 14.20
N THR A 89 -2.17 -15.81 14.00
CA THR A 89 -2.64 -17.18 13.70
C THR A 89 -3.09 -17.36 12.25
N ALA A 90 -3.05 -16.31 11.41
CA ALA A 90 -3.47 -16.37 10.02
C ALA A 90 -2.25 -16.59 9.12
N ASP A 91 -2.27 -17.66 8.36
CA ASP A 91 -1.25 -17.96 7.36
C ASP A 91 -1.66 -17.34 6.02
N ASN A 92 -0.80 -16.50 5.42
CA ASN A 92 -0.92 -15.98 4.07
C ASN A 92 -2.17 -15.15 3.73
N SER A 93 -2.83 -14.56 4.74
CA SER A 93 -3.96 -13.65 4.53
C SER A 93 -3.88 -12.40 5.40
N ILE A 94 -4.36 -11.28 4.86
CA ILE A 94 -4.57 -10.07 5.64
C ILE A 94 -5.95 -10.08 6.28
N VAL A 95 -6.06 -9.46 7.45
CA VAL A 95 -7.32 -9.18 8.14
C VAL A 95 -7.74 -7.73 7.99
N GLY A 96 -6.85 -6.89 7.47
CA GLY A 96 -7.06 -5.48 7.20
C GLY A 96 -5.78 -4.80 6.76
N PHE A 97 -5.84 -3.50 6.69
CA PHE A 97 -4.66 -2.65 6.52
C PHE A 97 -4.72 -1.45 7.46
N VAL A 98 -3.59 -0.83 7.69
CA VAL A 98 -3.49 0.38 8.51
C VAL A 98 -2.84 1.50 7.70
N LEU A 99 -3.39 2.71 7.88
CA LEU A 99 -2.77 3.95 7.47
C LEU A 99 -2.29 4.68 8.71
N VAL A 100 -1.02 5.10 8.73
CA VAL A 100 -0.45 5.85 9.85
C VAL A 100 0.12 7.16 9.32
N ASN A 101 -0.35 8.28 9.87
CA ASN A 101 0.11 9.62 9.52
C ASN A 101 1.54 9.84 10.02
N GLN A 102 2.47 10.21 9.16
CA GLN A 102 3.88 10.43 9.53
C GLN A 102 4.14 11.73 10.30
N ARG A 103 3.19 12.66 10.29
CA ARG A 103 3.31 13.91 11.06
C ARG A 103 2.73 13.80 12.46
N THR A 104 1.55 13.18 12.61
CA THR A 104 0.78 13.13 13.88
C THR A 104 0.86 11.79 14.61
N ALA A 105 1.32 10.72 13.92
CA ALA A 105 1.25 9.33 14.35
C ALA A 105 -0.19 8.79 14.52
N GLU A 106 -1.20 9.51 14.02
CA GLU A 106 -2.58 9.04 13.97
C GLU A 106 -2.68 7.78 13.10
N SER A 107 -3.40 6.76 13.57
CA SER A 107 -3.54 5.51 12.86
C SER A 107 -5.00 5.15 12.61
N HIS A 108 -5.30 4.71 11.38
CA HIS A 108 -6.62 4.23 10.97
C HIS A 108 -6.53 2.80 10.47
N TYR A 109 -7.26 1.90 11.11
CA TYR A 109 -7.38 0.51 10.69
C TYR A 109 -8.63 0.31 9.83
N TYR A 110 -8.46 -0.39 8.71
CA TYR A 110 -9.52 -0.72 7.77
C TYR A 110 -9.62 -2.23 7.62
N PRO A 111 -10.72 -2.86 8.06
CA PRO A 111 -10.90 -4.30 7.92
C PRO A 111 -11.13 -4.68 6.46
N VAL A 112 -10.33 -5.60 5.97
CA VAL A 112 -10.47 -6.23 4.64
C VAL A 112 -9.78 -7.58 4.67
N ALA A 113 -10.42 -8.60 4.15
CA ALA A 113 -9.82 -9.93 4.04
C ALA A 113 -9.34 -10.20 2.62
N GLY A 114 -8.18 -10.81 2.49
CA GLY A 114 -7.62 -11.15 1.19
C GLY A 114 -6.21 -11.71 1.30
N ALA A 115 -5.55 -11.88 0.17
CA ALA A 115 -4.16 -12.31 0.11
C ALA A 115 -3.21 -11.28 0.73
N THR A 116 -2.06 -11.73 1.20
CA THR A 116 -0.99 -10.84 1.65
C THR A 116 -0.36 -10.10 0.47
N GLU A 117 0.30 -8.99 0.74
CA GLU A 117 1.08 -8.24 -0.24
C GLU A 117 2.14 -9.12 -0.90
N GLU A 118 2.80 -9.99 -0.14
CA GLU A 118 3.79 -10.92 -0.67
C GLU A 118 3.19 -11.88 -1.70
N SER A 119 2.02 -12.47 -1.41
CA SER A 119 1.31 -13.35 -2.35
C SER A 119 0.94 -12.61 -3.65
N ALA A 120 0.50 -11.36 -3.54
CA ALA A 120 0.17 -10.54 -4.68
C ALA A 120 1.41 -10.16 -5.50
N MET A 121 2.53 -9.83 -4.84
CA MET A 121 3.81 -9.55 -5.50
C MET A 121 4.31 -10.76 -6.28
N GLN A 122 4.30 -11.94 -5.67
CA GLN A 122 4.68 -13.20 -6.31
C GLN A 122 3.81 -13.51 -7.54
N SER A 123 2.50 -13.25 -7.45
CA SER A 123 1.59 -13.43 -8.57
C SER A 123 1.87 -12.45 -9.70
N ALA A 124 2.15 -11.18 -9.39
CA ALA A 124 2.50 -10.18 -10.39
C ALA A 124 3.84 -10.50 -11.09
N GLU A 125 4.84 -10.93 -10.33
CA GLU A 125 6.14 -11.38 -10.87
C GLU A 125 5.97 -12.63 -11.74
N GLY A 126 5.12 -13.57 -11.33
CA GLY A 126 4.77 -14.77 -12.09
C GLY A 126 4.14 -14.44 -13.44
N ALA A 127 3.28 -13.42 -13.51
CA ALA A 127 2.66 -12.98 -14.77
C ALA A 127 3.65 -12.41 -15.79
N VAL A 128 4.82 -11.96 -15.34
CA VAL A 128 5.90 -11.39 -16.17
C VAL A 128 7.23 -12.14 -16.02
N GLN A 129 7.20 -13.39 -15.59
CA GLN A 129 8.39 -14.18 -15.27
C GLN A 129 9.47 -14.22 -16.36
N ASN A 130 9.05 -14.16 -17.63
CA ASN A 130 9.95 -14.12 -18.79
C ASN A 130 10.78 -12.82 -18.87
N LEU A 131 10.34 -11.77 -18.20
CA LEU A 131 11.00 -10.46 -18.17
C LEU A 131 11.90 -10.28 -16.93
N ARG A 132 11.78 -11.14 -15.92
CA ARG A 132 12.53 -11.11 -14.66
C ARG A 132 12.40 -9.76 -13.94
N TYR A 133 11.21 -9.21 -13.93
CA TYR A 133 10.92 -7.99 -13.18
C TYR A 133 10.56 -8.32 -11.73
N SER A 134 10.93 -7.41 -10.81
CA SER A 134 10.58 -7.49 -9.40
C SER A 134 9.45 -6.52 -9.06
N ALA A 135 8.50 -6.97 -8.28
CA ALA A 135 7.39 -6.15 -7.80
C ALA A 135 7.84 -5.21 -6.67
N THR A 136 7.29 -3.99 -6.66
CA THR A 136 7.37 -3.14 -5.46
C THR A 136 6.31 -3.56 -4.45
N PHE A 137 6.53 -3.23 -3.17
CA PHE A 137 5.48 -3.42 -2.17
C PHE A 137 4.20 -2.66 -2.61
N PRO A 138 3.05 -3.34 -2.68
CA PRO A 138 1.83 -2.78 -3.24
C PRO A 138 1.16 -1.78 -2.29
N ILE A 139 0.21 -1.02 -2.84
CA ILE A 139 -0.81 -0.32 -2.09
C ILE A 139 -2.17 -0.95 -2.40
N LEU A 140 -3.06 -0.99 -1.42
CA LEU A 140 -4.42 -1.43 -1.61
C LEU A 140 -5.29 -0.23 -2.02
N ILE A 141 -5.95 -0.35 -3.15
CA ILE A 141 -6.86 0.65 -3.70
C ILE A 141 -8.21 0.02 -3.99
N ASN A 142 -9.23 0.84 -4.17
CA ASN A 142 -10.53 0.37 -4.63
C ASN A 142 -10.62 0.62 -6.15
N VAL A 143 -10.83 -0.43 -6.92
CA VAL A 143 -11.06 -0.35 -8.37
C VAL A 143 -12.42 -0.97 -8.66
N SER A 144 -13.41 -0.15 -9.01
CA SER A 144 -14.77 -0.61 -9.32
C SER A 144 -15.38 -1.47 -8.20
N GLU A 145 -15.29 -0.98 -6.96
CA GLU A 145 -15.75 -1.65 -5.74
C GLU A 145 -15.00 -2.96 -5.39
N GLN A 146 -13.91 -3.26 -6.13
CA GLN A 146 -13.05 -4.42 -5.84
C GLN A 146 -11.77 -3.94 -5.13
N PRO A 147 -11.47 -4.46 -3.93
CA PRO A 147 -10.19 -4.21 -3.29
C PRO A 147 -9.06 -4.81 -4.13
N THR A 148 -8.11 -3.98 -4.52
CA THR A 148 -7.11 -4.30 -5.55
C THR A 148 -5.73 -3.85 -5.10
N TYR A 149 -4.75 -4.72 -5.16
CA TYR A 149 -3.35 -4.33 -5.01
C TYR A 149 -2.83 -3.69 -6.30
N PHE A 150 -2.27 -2.50 -6.16
CA PHE A 150 -1.56 -1.80 -7.23
C PHE A 150 -0.07 -1.73 -6.92
N MET A 151 0.78 -2.08 -7.90
CA MET A 151 2.23 -2.09 -7.75
C MET A 151 2.95 -1.80 -9.05
N ALA A 152 4.21 -1.35 -8.94
CA ALA A 152 5.11 -1.23 -10.06
C ALA A 152 5.99 -2.48 -10.20
N LEU A 153 6.35 -2.81 -11.44
CA LEU A 153 7.27 -3.87 -11.81
C LEU A 153 8.57 -3.25 -12.34
N LYS A 154 9.68 -3.55 -11.70
CA LYS A 154 10.99 -2.98 -11.97
C LYS A 154 11.92 -4.02 -12.59
N ASP A 155 12.76 -3.58 -13.51
CA ASP A 155 13.88 -4.39 -14.02
C ASP A 155 15.03 -4.48 -13.00
N ASN A 156 16.05 -5.26 -13.33
CA ASN A 156 17.23 -5.45 -12.48
C ASN A 156 18.03 -4.14 -12.21
N ALA A 157 17.81 -3.10 -13.01
CA ALA A 157 18.39 -1.78 -12.79
C ALA A 157 17.55 -0.90 -11.86
N GLY A 158 16.41 -1.41 -11.36
CA GLY A 158 15.47 -0.69 -10.50
C GLY A 158 14.55 0.27 -11.25
N THR A 159 14.52 0.23 -12.59
CA THR A 159 13.68 1.08 -13.41
C THR A 159 12.28 0.47 -13.57
N VAL A 160 11.24 1.27 -13.31
CA VAL A 160 9.86 0.85 -13.54
C VAL A 160 9.64 0.60 -15.03
N LYS A 161 9.13 -0.58 -15.37
CA LYS A 161 8.86 -1.02 -16.75
C LYS A 161 7.40 -1.33 -17.00
N LYS A 162 6.70 -1.81 -15.98
CA LYS A 162 5.29 -2.16 -16.04
C LYS A 162 4.61 -1.82 -14.72
N PHE A 163 3.29 -1.89 -14.74
CA PHE A 163 2.44 -1.83 -13.56
C PHE A 163 1.61 -3.11 -13.48
N ALA A 164 1.19 -3.47 -12.29
CA ALA A 164 0.30 -4.60 -12.05
C ALA A 164 -0.85 -4.22 -11.13
N MET A 165 -2.02 -4.79 -11.39
CA MET A 165 -3.19 -4.81 -10.53
C MET A 165 -3.54 -6.26 -10.23
N VAL A 166 -3.76 -6.56 -8.95
CA VAL A 166 -4.04 -7.91 -8.45
C VAL A 166 -5.27 -7.87 -7.55
N ASP A 167 -6.26 -8.71 -7.86
CA ASP A 167 -7.44 -8.90 -7.01
C ASP A 167 -7.02 -9.55 -5.69
N ILE A 168 -7.34 -8.93 -4.55
CA ILE A 168 -6.91 -9.45 -3.26
C ILE A 168 -7.64 -10.73 -2.83
N GLN A 169 -8.86 -10.95 -3.34
CA GLN A 169 -9.64 -12.16 -3.06
C GLN A 169 -9.23 -13.32 -3.97
N HIS A 170 -8.83 -12.98 -5.20
CA HIS A 170 -8.38 -13.95 -6.21
C HIS A 170 -7.01 -13.51 -6.75
N TYR A 171 -5.98 -13.60 -5.92
CA TYR A 171 -4.64 -13.07 -6.22
C TYR A 171 -3.95 -13.69 -7.44
N GLN A 172 -4.54 -14.75 -8.03
CA GLN A 172 -4.13 -15.28 -9.34
C GLN A 172 -4.63 -14.42 -10.51
N ASN A 173 -5.64 -13.57 -10.25
CA ASN A 173 -6.16 -12.62 -11.21
C ASN A 173 -5.25 -11.39 -11.25
N VAL A 174 -4.34 -11.38 -12.21
CA VAL A 174 -3.32 -10.36 -12.39
C VAL A 174 -3.48 -9.68 -13.73
N ALA A 175 -3.60 -8.37 -13.74
CA ALA A 175 -3.52 -7.56 -14.95
C ALA A 175 -2.22 -6.75 -14.96
N THR A 176 -1.54 -6.72 -16.11
CA THR A 176 -0.30 -5.94 -16.29
C THR A 176 -0.39 -5.04 -17.50
N GLY A 177 0.33 -3.92 -17.49
CA GLY A 177 0.42 -2.98 -18.62
C GLY A 177 1.70 -2.14 -18.52
N ASP A 178 2.07 -1.49 -19.63
CA ASP A 178 3.24 -0.59 -19.66
C ASP A 178 2.91 0.78 -19.04
N THR A 179 1.62 1.10 -18.96
CA THR A 179 1.11 2.31 -18.30
C THR A 179 0.03 1.96 -17.29
N VAL A 180 -0.25 2.86 -16.35
CA VAL A 180 -1.34 2.71 -15.38
C VAL A 180 -2.68 2.53 -16.10
N ALA A 181 -2.94 3.33 -17.14
CA ALA A 181 -4.19 3.27 -17.91
C ALA A 181 -4.38 1.92 -18.63
N GLU A 182 -3.33 1.37 -19.23
CA GLU A 182 -3.37 0.04 -19.85
C GLU A 182 -3.61 -1.06 -18.83
N THR A 183 -2.94 -0.96 -17.66
CA THR A 183 -3.11 -1.92 -16.57
C THR A 183 -4.55 -1.90 -16.07
N GLN A 184 -5.12 -0.72 -15.86
CA GLN A 184 -6.50 -0.55 -15.42
C GLN A 184 -7.49 -1.11 -16.44
N LYS A 185 -7.29 -0.80 -17.73
CA LYS A 185 -8.12 -1.36 -18.81
C LYS A 185 -8.09 -2.88 -18.83
N SER A 186 -6.90 -3.48 -18.73
CA SER A 186 -6.73 -4.92 -18.69
C SER A 186 -7.38 -5.52 -17.44
N TYR A 187 -7.30 -4.84 -16.31
CA TYR A 187 -7.91 -5.26 -15.05
C TYR A 187 -9.45 -5.26 -15.13
N HIS A 188 -10.05 -4.18 -15.66
CA HIS A 188 -11.51 -4.13 -15.85
C HIS A 188 -12.00 -5.24 -16.80
N ALA A 189 -11.29 -5.50 -17.90
CA ALA A 189 -11.62 -6.60 -18.80
C ALA A 189 -11.54 -7.97 -18.12
N MET A 190 -10.57 -8.16 -17.24
CA MET A 190 -10.43 -9.38 -16.43
C MET A 190 -11.58 -9.51 -15.42
N LEU A 191 -11.95 -8.45 -14.71
CA LEU A 191 -13.07 -8.46 -13.77
C LEU A 191 -14.41 -8.75 -14.48
N ALA A 192 -14.62 -8.21 -15.68
CA ALA A 192 -15.79 -8.51 -16.49
C ALA A 192 -15.82 -10.00 -16.90
N THR A 193 -14.67 -10.57 -17.28
CA THR A 193 -14.57 -11.99 -17.68
C THR A 193 -14.76 -12.94 -16.48
N SER A 194 -14.31 -12.55 -15.30
CA SER A 194 -14.49 -13.34 -14.07
C SER A 194 -15.90 -13.22 -13.47
N GLY A 195 -16.75 -12.35 -14.02
CA GLY A 195 -18.11 -12.10 -13.52
C GLY A 195 -18.15 -11.21 -12.27
N ALA A 196 -17.04 -10.64 -11.85
CA ALA A 196 -16.98 -9.69 -10.73
C ALA A 196 -17.57 -8.32 -11.10
N LEU A 197 -17.58 -7.97 -12.40
CA LEU A 197 -18.24 -6.79 -12.95
C LEU A 197 -19.10 -7.17 -14.16
N SER A 198 -20.20 -6.45 -14.39
CA SER A 198 -20.89 -6.51 -15.66
C SER A 198 -20.04 -5.85 -16.74
N THR A 199 -20.17 -6.30 -17.99
CA THR A 199 -19.42 -5.74 -19.14
C THR A 199 -19.70 -4.24 -19.29
N ASP A 200 -20.96 -3.83 -19.12
CA ASP A 200 -21.38 -2.44 -19.21
C ASP A 200 -20.74 -1.56 -18.11
N ALA A 201 -20.63 -2.08 -16.88
CA ALA A 201 -19.96 -1.38 -15.78
C ALA A 201 -18.45 -1.26 -16.01
N ALA A 202 -17.81 -2.27 -16.60
CA ALA A 202 -16.40 -2.23 -16.95
C ALA A 202 -16.11 -1.18 -18.03
N GLU A 203 -16.98 -1.05 -19.05
CA GLU A 203 -16.84 -0.05 -20.12
C GLU A 203 -17.07 1.37 -19.57
N ALA A 204 -18.10 1.61 -18.74
CA ALA A 204 -18.37 2.90 -18.13
C ALA A 204 -17.20 3.38 -17.25
N ASN A 205 -16.64 2.51 -16.43
CA ASN A 205 -15.48 2.83 -15.59
C ASN A 205 -14.22 3.12 -16.40
N MET A 206 -14.05 2.50 -17.58
CA MET A 206 -12.94 2.82 -18.49
C MET A 206 -13.09 4.20 -19.13
N GLU A 207 -14.30 4.61 -19.47
CA GLU A 207 -14.56 5.94 -20.04
C GLU A 207 -14.31 7.04 -18.99
N GLU A 208 -14.74 6.84 -17.74
CA GLU A 208 -14.52 7.78 -16.64
C GLU A 208 -13.02 7.92 -16.34
N ALA A 209 -12.27 6.84 -16.20
CA ALA A 209 -10.83 6.86 -15.99
C ALA A 209 -10.08 7.59 -17.13
N THR A 210 -10.49 7.37 -18.37
CA THR A 210 -9.93 8.05 -19.55
C THR A 210 -10.24 9.56 -19.51
N GLY A 211 -11.43 9.94 -19.08
CA GLY A 211 -11.85 11.34 -18.89
C GLY A 211 -11.01 12.06 -17.85
N VAL A 212 -10.77 11.45 -16.68
CA VAL A 212 -9.93 12.00 -15.61
C VAL A 212 -8.48 12.19 -16.09
N ILE A 213 -7.88 11.21 -16.76
CA ILE A 213 -6.51 11.31 -17.28
C ILE A 213 -6.41 12.46 -18.31
N ARG A 214 -7.37 12.61 -19.21
CA ARG A 214 -7.40 13.73 -20.17
C ARG A 214 -7.50 15.08 -19.48
N SER A 215 -8.33 15.23 -18.45
CA SER A 215 -8.46 16.48 -17.70
C SER A 215 -7.18 16.85 -16.95
N MET A 216 -6.49 15.88 -16.36
CA MET A 216 -5.19 16.09 -15.69
C MET A 216 -4.10 16.49 -16.69
N THR A 217 -4.07 15.90 -17.87
CA THR A 217 -3.10 16.28 -18.93
C THR A 217 -3.32 17.69 -19.46
N GLN A 218 -4.58 18.14 -19.55
CA GLN A 218 -4.92 19.52 -19.97
C GLN A 218 -4.60 20.56 -18.90
N ALA A 219 -4.60 20.19 -17.61
CA ALA A 219 -4.27 21.12 -16.52
C ALA A 219 -2.75 21.35 -16.35
N VAL A 220 -1.91 20.54 -16.98
CA VAL A 220 -0.43 20.59 -16.90
C VAL A 220 0.19 21.27 -18.13
N MET A 221 -0.57 21.57 -19.18
CA MET A 221 -0.15 22.37 -20.33
C MET A 221 -0.56 23.84 -20.18
#